data_dbe76c24ab864c07134a809c2fc219af
#
_entry.id   dbe76c24ab864c07134a809c2fc219af
#
_cell.length_a   1.000
_cell.length_b   1.000
_cell.length_c   1.000
_cell.angle_alpha   90.00
_cell.angle_beta   90.00
_cell.angle_gamma   90.00
#
_symmetry.space_group_name_H-M   'P 1'
#
loop_
_entity.id
_entity.type
_entity.pdbx_description
1 polymer ?
#
loop_
_entity_poly.entity_id
_entity_poly.type
_entity_poly.pdbx_seq_one_letter_code
_entity_poly.pdbx_strand_id
1 'polypeptide(L)'
;GLAIGWLGGRVVRRLAGGASGLFAIGVLTVVVLAYAAAASVHASGFIAAYLAALVLGNMGLPHRPAVHGFAEALGTLAQIGLFVLLGLLASPSRLPAQIVPAVVIGLVLLVFARPLSVFVSLTPFRIGWRDQVFLSWAGLRGAVPVVLATVPLTVGAMGTQWIFDLVVVLVVVYTLVQAPTLAWVARRLGVVESVSQTSIEVETTPLEELNADLMSVSIGPESRLHGVEIFELRLPPGAAVTLVVRGSETVSYTNMT
;
A
#
# COMPACT_ATOMS: atom_id res chain seq x y z
N GLY A 1 16.66 9.76 8.29
CA GLY A 1 15.25 9.35 8.20
C GLY A 1 14.54 9.44 9.54
N LEU A 2 14.95 8.68 10.53
CA LEU A 2 14.28 8.61 11.85
C LEU A 2 14.16 9.99 12.54
N ALA A 3 15.26 10.74 12.63
CA ALA A 3 15.26 12.05 13.27
C ALA A 3 14.36 13.05 12.54
N ILE A 4 14.44 13.09 11.21
CA ILE A 4 13.61 14.00 10.39
C ILE A 4 12.15 13.61 10.47
N GLY A 5 11.83 12.31 10.41
CA GLY A 5 10.46 11.83 10.59
C GLY A 5 9.87 12.22 11.96
N TRP A 6 10.63 12.08 13.02
CA TRP A 6 10.18 12.42 14.37
C TRP A 6 10.03 13.94 14.60
N LEU A 7 11.02 14.74 14.19
CA LEU A 7 10.95 16.20 14.27
C LEU A 7 9.84 16.75 13.37
N GLY A 8 9.81 16.30 12.11
CA GLY A 8 8.81 16.71 11.14
C GLY A 8 7.39 16.35 11.59
N GLY A 9 7.19 15.14 12.12
CA GLY A 9 5.90 14.74 12.66
C GLY A 9 5.43 15.61 13.85
N ARG A 10 6.36 16.07 14.71
CA ARG A 10 6.04 17.05 15.76
C ARG A 10 5.64 18.42 15.19
N VAL A 11 6.35 18.89 14.18
CA VAL A 11 6.05 20.16 13.51
C VAL A 11 4.70 20.07 12.83
N VAL A 12 4.47 19.04 12.03
CA VAL A 12 3.20 18.81 11.31
C VAL A 12 2.03 18.73 12.29
N ARG A 13 2.16 18.04 13.42
CA ARG A 13 1.12 17.99 14.47
C ARG A 13 0.82 19.36 15.10
N ARG A 14 1.81 20.23 15.27
CA ARG A 14 1.62 21.58 15.82
C ARG A 14 0.96 22.53 14.82
N LEU A 15 1.19 22.31 13.54
CA LEU A 15 0.62 23.11 12.44
C LEU A 15 -0.77 22.62 12.02
N ALA A 16 -1.26 21.53 12.56
CA ALA A 16 -2.46 20.80 12.15
C ALA A 16 -3.80 21.45 12.55
N GLY A 17 -3.83 22.75 12.76
CA GLY A 17 -5.09 23.51 12.95
C GLY A 17 -5.84 23.84 11.65
N GLY A 18 -5.47 23.24 10.51
CA GLY A 18 -6.00 23.54 9.18
C GLY A 18 -6.61 22.33 8.47
N ALA A 19 -6.99 22.54 7.21
CA ALA A 19 -7.63 21.53 6.36
C ALA A 19 -6.82 20.22 6.23
N SER A 20 -7.49 19.09 6.18
CA SER A 20 -6.92 17.74 6.09
C SER A 20 -5.94 17.57 4.91
N GLY A 21 -6.22 18.24 3.78
CA GLY A 21 -5.35 18.21 2.61
C GLY A 21 -3.98 18.83 2.84
N LEU A 22 -3.90 19.96 3.58
CA LEU A 22 -2.63 20.59 3.95
C LEU A 22 -1.80 19.68 4.85
N PHE A 23 -2.47 18.92 5.71
CA PHE A 23 -1.81 17.96 6.57
C PHE A 23 -1.15 16.82 5.80
N ALA A 24 -1.85 16.25 4.79
CA ALA A 24 -1.30 15.21 3.92
C ALA A 24 -0.08 15.69 3.14
N ILE A 25 -0.13 16.92 2.60
CA ILE A 25 1.01 17.56 1.93
C ILE A 25 2.16 17.79 2.91
N GLY A 26 1.89 18.21 4.16
CA GLY A 26 2.90 18.37 5.19
C GLY A 26 3.64 17.07 5.50
N VAL A 27 2.92 15.96 5.61
CA VAL A 27 3.51 14.61 5.79
C VAL A 27 4.40 14.24 4.61
N LEU A 28 3.92 14.45 3.37
CA LEU A 28 4.72 14.20 2.17
C LEU A 28 6.00 15.05 2.15
N THR A 29 5.89 16.32 2.51
CA THR A 29 7.04 17.25 2.58
C THR A 29 8.11 16.73 3.54
N VAL A 30 7.74 16.21 4.71
CA VAL A 30 8.69 15.61 5.67
C VAL A 30 9.41 14.41 5.08
N VAL A 31 8.69 13.54 4.36
CA VAL A 31 9.28 12.35 3.71
C VAL A 31 10.27 12.76 2.61
N VAL A 32 9.89 13.72 1.76
CA VAL A 32 10.77 14.25 0.70
C VAL A 32 11.99 14.95 1.29
N LEU A 33 11.81 15.70 2.37
CA LEU A 33 12.93 16.34 3.09
C LEU A 33 13.89 15.28 3.68
N ALA A 34 13.36 14.18 4.21
CA ALA A 34 14.20 13.08 4.70
C ALA A 34 15.01 12.43 3.59
N TYR A 35 14.40 12.24 2.41
CA TYR A 35 15.09 11.77 1.21
C TYR A 35 16.23 12.73 0.82
N ALA A 36 15.92 14.02 0.64
CA ALA A 36 16.86 15.02 0.19
C ALA A 36 18.03 15.21 1.17
N ALA A 37 17.75 15.24 2.47
CA ALA A 37 18.78 15.36 3.50
C ALA A 37 19.71 14.14 3.56
N ALA A 38 19.21 12.93 3.32
CA ALA A 38 20.05 11.75 3.24
C ALA A 38 20.90 11.75 1.97
N ALA A 39 20.31 12.13 0.84
CA ALA A 39 21.01 12.22 -0.44
C ALA A 39 22.14 13.26 -0.40
N SER A 40 21.96 14.39 0.29
CA SER A 40 22.99 15.44 0.42
C SER A 40 24.24 14.99 1.16
N VAL A 41 24.13 13.99 2.02
CA VAL A 41 25.28 13.38 2.74
C VAL A 41 25.71 12.05 2.12
N HIS A 42 25.35 11.80 0.85
CA HIS A 42 25.64 10.57 0.11
C HIS A 42 25.12 9.28 0.78
N ALA A 43 24.07 9.39 1.61
CA ALA A 43 23.37 8.25 2.20
C ALA A 43 22.15 7.85 1.35
N SER A 44 21.57 6.67 1.63
CA SER A 44 20.40 6.20 0.91
C SER A 44 19.15 7.02 1.23
N GLY A 45 18.71 7.85 0.27
CA GLY A 45 17.48 8.63 0.35
C GLY A 45 16.23 7.73 0.47
N PHE A 46 16.22 6.57 -0.22
CA PHE A 46 15.10 5.62 -0.15
C PHE A 46 14.89 5.06 1.25
N ILE A 47 15.97 4.63 1.92
CA ILE A 47 15.89 4.14 3.31
C ILE A 47 15.48 5.27 4.24
N ALA A 48 15.99 6.48 4.03
CA ALA A 48 15.64 7.63 4.86
C ALA A 48 14.16 8.01 4.74
N ALA A 49 13.61 8.02 3.53
CA ALA A 49 12.20 8.26 3.27
C ALA A 49 11.31 7.17 3.90
N TYR A 50 11.68 5.90 3.73
CA TYR A 50 10.99 4.77 4.35
C TYR A 50 10.94 4.88 5.88
N LEU A 51 12.08 5.15 6.52
CA LEU A 51 12.15 5.29 7.98
C LEU A 51 11.38 6.52 8.48
N ALA A 52 11.40 7.63 7.74
CA ALA A 52 10.60 8.80 8.07
C ALA A 52 9.09 8.50 7.98
N ALA A 53 8.65 7.85 6.91
CA ALA A 53 7.26 7.44 6.74
C ALA A 53 6.81 6.45 7.81
N LEU A 54 7.67 5.48 8.19
CA LEU A 54 7.40 4.53 9.27
C LEU A 54 7.18 5.23 10.61
N VAL A 55 8.03 6.21 10.96
CA VAL A 55 7.88 7.00 12.18
C VAL A 55 6.59 7.81 12.14
N LEU A 56 6.31 8.51 11.04
CA LEU A 56 5.08 9.30 10.86
C LEU A 56 3.83 8.43 10.99
N GLY A 57 3.80 7.27 10.35
CA GLY A 57 2.68 6.32 10.42
C GLY A 57 2.38 5.81 11.83
N ASN A 58 3.41 5.69 12.69
CA ASN A 58 3.28 5.23 14.07
C ASN A 58 3.05 6.36 15.10
N MET A 59 3.16 7.64 14.70
CA MET A 59 3.05 8.78 15.63
C MET A 59 1.62 9.18 16.02
N GLY A 60 0.58 8.48 15.59
CA GLY A 60 -0.81 8.87 15.90
C GLY A 60 -1.14 10.27 15.38
N LEU A 61 -0.88 10.51 14.10
CA LEU A 61 -1.17 11.78 13.45
C LEU A 61 -2.69 12.02 13.33
N PRO A 62 -3.17 13.27 13.46
CA PRO A 62 -4.55 13.61 13.13
C PRO A 62 -4.83 13.37 11.63
N HIS A 63 -6.10 13.25 11.26
CA HIS A 63 -6.55 13.03 9.87
C HIS A 63 -5.88 11.81 9.18
N ARG A 64 -5.61 10.73 9.93
CA ARG A 64 -4.96 9.51 9.40
C ARG A 64 -5.61 8.95 8.12
N PRO A 65 -6.95 8.85 8.01
CA PRO A 65 -7.59 8.34 6.79
C PRO A 65 -7.26 9.20 5.57
N ALA A 66 -7.31 10.52 5.69
CA ALA A 66 -6.99 11.45 4.61
C ALA A 66 -5.51 11.34 4.17
N VAL A 67 -4.59 11.24 5.14
CA VAL A 67 -3.15 11.04 4.85
C VAL A 67 -2.93 9.71 4.14
N HIS A 68 -3.58 8.64 4.60
CA HIS A 68 -3.44 7.31 4.01
C HIS A 68 -3.99 7.28 2.58
N GLY A 69 -5.22 7.77 2.36
CA GLY A 69 -5.82 7.83 1.03
C GLY A 69 -5.00 8.68 0.04
N PHE A 70 -4.49 9.84 0.49
CA PHE A 70 -3.60 10.67 -0.32
C PHE A 70 -2.30 9.95 -0.67
N ALA A 71 -1.65 9.31 0.31
CA ALA A 71 -0.39 8.59 0.09
C ALA A 71 -0.59 7.39 -0.85
N GLU A 72 -1.70 6.67 -0.73
CA GLU A 72 -2.06 5.55 -1.60
C GLU A 72 -2.32 6.00 -3.04
N ALA A 73 -3.11 7.05 -3.22
CA ALA A 73 -3.39 7.62 -4.54
C ALA A 73 -2.09 8.12 -5.21
N LEU A 74 -1.25 8.85 -4.47
CA LEU A 74 0.03 9.35 -4.96
C LEU A 74 1.00 8.19 -5.28
N GLY A 75 1.03 7.16 -4.43
CA GLY A 75 1.84 5.96 -4.65
C GLY A 75 1.42 5.22 -5.92
N THR A 76 0.13 5.05 -6.13
CA THR A 76 -0.44 4.43 -7.34
C THR A 76 -0.11 5.25 -8.59
N LEU A 77 -0.30 6.57 -8.55
CA LEU A 77 0.03 7.46 -9.65
C LEU A 77 1.53 7.41 -9.99
N ALA A 78 2.39 7.48 -8.96
CA ALA A 78 3.83 7.39 -9.13
C ALA A 78 4.25 6.02 -9.71
N GLN A 79 3.62 4.94 -9.27
CA GLN A 79 3.89 3.59 -9.78
C GLN A 79 3.50 3.46 -11.25
N ILE A 80 2.31 3.93 -11.63
CA ILE A 80 1.86 3.92 -13.04
C ILE A 80 2.81 4.76 -13.89
N GLY A 81 3.10 6.00 -13.48
CA GLY A 81 4.01 6.89 -14.19
C GLY A 81 5.40 6.27 -14.37
N LEU A 82 5.92 5.63 -13.34
CA LEU A 82 7.21 4.95 -13.38
C LEU A 82 7.20 3.79 -14.38
N PHE A 83 6.16 2.94 -14.38
CA PHE A 83 6.08 1.84 -15.34
C PHE A 83 5.96 2.33 -16.79
N VAL A 84 5.25 3.43 -17.02
CA VAL A 84 5.17 4.07 -18.35
C VAL A 84 6.56 4.55 -18.78
N LEU A 85 7.27 5.29 -17.92
CA LEU A 85 8.63 5.77 -18.23
C LEU A 85 9.62 4.63 -18.48
N LEU A 86 9.53 3.57 -17.68
CA LEU A 86 10.38 2.39 -17.84
C LEU A 86 10.05 1.64 -19.15
N GLY A 87 8.77 1.57 -19.52
CA GLY A 87 8.36 0.99 -20.81
C GLY A 87 8.91 1.77 -22.00
N LEU A 88 8.98 3.11 -21.89
CA LEU A 88 9.58 3.97 -22.91
C LEU A 88 11.11 3.83 -22.99
N LEU A 89 11.77 3.55 -21.86
CA LEU A 89 13.22 3.35 -21.80
C LEU A 89 13.62 1.97 -22.33
N ALA A 90 12.75 0.98 -22.22
CA ALA A 90 12.99 -0.38 -22.67
C ALA A 90 13.05 -0.46 -24.20
N SER A 91 14.06 -1.15 -24.76
CA SER A 91 14.17 -1.37 -26.21
C SER A 91 13.62 -2.75 -26.58
N PRO A 92 12.45 -2.85 -27.23
CA PRO A 92 11.82 -4.13 -27.54
C PRO A 92 12.70 -5.11 -28.32
N SER A 93 13.61 -4.60 -29.15
CA SER A 93 14.53 -5.42 -29.95
C SER A 93 15.56 -6.19 -29.12
N ARG A 94 15.89 -5.71 -27.90
CA ARG A 94 16.89 -6.34 -27.01
C ARG A 94 16.27 -7.26 -25.97
N LEU A 95 15.00 -7.06 -25.63
CA LEU A 95 14.32 -7.83 -24.59
C LEU A 95 14.29 -9.34 -24.85
N PRO A 96 14.08 -9.86 -26.09
CA PRO A 96 14.04 -11.29 -26.35
C PRO A 96 15.30 -12.03 -25.92
N ALA A 97 16.47 -11.42 -26.06
CA ALA A 97 17.74 -12.01 -25.63
C ALA A 97 17.83 -12.21 -24.11
N GLN A 98 17.07 -11.43 -23.35
CA GLN A 98 17.06 -11.48 -21.90
C GLN A 98 15.98 -12.40 -21.31
N ILE A 99 15.09 -13.00 -22.13
CA ILE A 99 14.00 -13.85 -21.63
C ILE A 99 14.55 -15.08 -20.91
N VAL A 100 15.50 -15.81 -21.53
CA VAL A 100 16.05 -17.03 -20.93
C VAL A 100 16.81 -16.73 -19.63
N PRO A 101 17.76 -15.77 -19.58
CA PRO A 101 18.41 -15.39 -18.33
C PRO A 101 17.43 -14.91 -17.26
N ALA A 102 16.45 -14.10 -17.63
CA ALA A 102 15.45 -13.59 -16.70
C ALA A 102 14.58 -14.71 -16.10
N VAL A 103 14.15 -15.68 -16.91
CA VAL A 103 13.37 -16.83 -16.43
C VAL A 103 14.22 -17.68 -15.49
N VAL A 104 15.47 -18.00 -15.83
CA VAL A 104 16.34 -18.80 -14.98
C VAL A 104 16.61 -18.11 -13.65
N ILE A 105 17.05 -16.86 -13.68
CA ILE A 105 17.32 -16.08 -12.46
C ILE A 105 16.07 -15.93 -11.62
N GLY A 106 14.94 -15.61 -12.25
CA GLY A 106 13.68 -15.47 -11.56
C GLY A 106 13.18 -16.77 -10.94
N LEU A 107 13.37 -17.92 -11.62
CA LEU A 107 13.02 -19.22 -11.06
C LEU A 107 13.85 -19.54 -9.80
N VAL A 108 15.16 -19.29 -9.86
CA VAL A 108 16.05 -19.44 -8.70
C VAL A 108 15.59 -18.52 -7.55
N LEU A 109 15.25 -17.29 -7.86
CA LEU A 109 14.75 -16.34 -6.87
C LEU A 109 13.40 -16.78 -6.29
N LEU A 110 12.51 -17.30 -7.09
CA LEU A 110 11.15 -17.71 -6.65
C LEU A 110 11.19 -19.01 -5.84
N VAL A 111 11.99 -20.00 -6.28
CA VAL A 111 11.98 -21.35 -5.69
C VAL A 111 12.94 -21.46 -4.50
N PHE A 112 14.05 -20.75 -4.52
CA PHE A 112 15.09 -20.87 -3.49
C PHE A 112 15.22 -19.61 -2.62
N ALA A 113 15.52 -18.47 -3.23
CA ALA A 113 15.87 -17.28 -2.46
C ALA A 113 14.69 -16.73 -1.66
N ARG A 114 13.50 -16.69 -2.24
CA ARG A 114 12.29 -16.20 -1.58
C ARG A 114 11.82 -17.13 -0.45
N PRO A 115 11.61 -18.43 -0.66
CA PRO A 115 11.25 -19.32 0.44
C PRO A 115 12.28 -19.29 1.55
N LEU A 116 13.57 -19.37 1.22
CA LEU A 116 14.63 -19.32 2.23
C LEU A 116 14.56 -18.02 3.07
N SER A 117 14.43 -16.87 2.43
CA SER A 117 14.30 -15.58 3.11
C SER A 117 13.06 -15.52 4.00
N VAL A 118 11.91 -15.95 3.49
CA VAL A 118 10.64 -15.94 4.24
C VAL A 118 10.69 -16.89 5.43
N PHE A 119 11.14 -18.14 5.23
CA PHE A 119 11.23 -19.11 6.31
C PHE A 119 12.21 -18.68 7.40
N VAL A 120 13.40 -18.20 7.04
CA VAL A 120 14.39 -17.71 8.01
C VAL A 120 13.87 -16.52 8.80
N SER A 121 13.17 -15.59 8.13
CA SER A 121 12.67 -14.36 8.77
C SER A 121 11.42 -14.57 9.63
N LEU A 122 10.48 -15.44 9.20
CA LEU A 122 9.17 -15.55 9.83
C LEU A 122 9.03 -16.73 10.80
N THR A 123 9.88 -17.75 10.70
CA THR A 123 9.86 -18.89 11.65
C THR A 123 10.03 -18.46 13.10
N PRO A 124 10.88 -17.48 13.46
CA PRO A 124 11.00 -17.01 14.84
C PRO A 124 9.71 -16.43 15.40
N PHE A 125 8.84 -15.89 14.54
CA PHE A 125 7.56 -15.30 14.92
C PHE A 125 6.41 -16.31 15.00
N ARG A 126 6.69 -17.60 14.82
CA ARG A 126 5.70 -18.69 14.87
C ARG A 126 4.54 -18.55 13.88
N ILE A 127 4.78 -17.90 12.75
CA ILE A 127 3.81 -17.78 11.66
C ILE A 127 3.61 -19.16 11.02
N GLY A 128 2.38 -19.51 10.70
CA GLY A 128 2.03 -20.79 10.11
C GLY A 128 2.77 -21.06 8.79
N TRP A 129 3.14 -22.30 8.52
CA TRP A 129 3.86 -22.68 7.30
C TRP A 129 3.09 -22.35 6.01
N ARG A 130 1.76 -22.37 6.05
CA ARG A 130 0.90 -22.04 4.91
C ARG A 130 1.01 -20.58 4.54
N ASP A 131 1.04 -19.70 5.56
CA ASP A 131 1.24 -18.27 5.38
C ASP A 131 2.64 -17.97 4.85
N GLN A 132 3.65 -18.68 5.34
CA GLN A 132 5.03 -18.54 4.86
C GLN A 132 5.17 -18.96 3.40
N VAL A 133 4.54 -20.06 2.98
CA VAL A 133 4.51 -20.50 1.58
C VAL A 133 3.77 -19.48 0.71
N PHE A 134 2.62 -18.97 1.18
CA PHE A 134 1.87 -17.93 0.48
C PHE A 134 2.70 -16.66 0.31
N LEU A 135 3.34 -16.17 1.36
CA LEU A 135 4.21 -15.00 1.33
C LEU A 135 5.44 -15.19 0.42
N SER A 136 5.96 -16.41 0.36
CA SER A 136 7.04 -16.75 -0.58
C SER A 136 6.58 -16.61 -2.05
N TRP A 137 5.36 -17.04 -2.35
CA TRP A 137 4.77 -16.91 -3.69
C TRP A 137 4.33 -15.46 -3.96
N ALA A 138 3.68 -14.80 -3.00
CA ALA A 138 3.10 -13.46 -3.12
C ALA A 138 4.13 -12.33 -3.27
N GLY A 139 5.39 -12.67 -3.36
CA GLY A 139 6.49 -11.70 -3.51
C GLY A 139 6.47 -10.95 -4.83
N LEU A 140 5.35 -10.27 -5.15
CA LEU A 140 5.22 -9.42 -6.32
C LEU A 140 6.39 -8.43 -6.39
N ARG A 141 6.98 -8.32 -7.58
CA ARG A 141 8.09 -7.41 -7.83
C ARG A 141 7.52 -6.12 -8.38
N GLY A 142 7.54 -5.07 -7.53
CA GLY A 142 7.12 -3.75 -7.92
C GLY A 142 8.18 -3.01 -8.75
N ALA A 143 7.98 -1.72 -8.91
CA ALA A 143 8.84 -0.82 -9.67
C ALA A 143 10.26 -0.66 -9.09
N VAL A 144 10.46 -0.90 -7.78
CA VAL A 144 11.75 -0.68 -7.09
C VAL A 144 12.92 -1.43 -7.72
N PRO A 145 12.85 -2.74 -8.05
CA PRO A 145 13.96 -3.43 -8.72
C PRO A 145 14.34 -2.79 -10.05
N VAL A 146 13.36 -2.28 -10.81
CA VAL A 146 13.61 -1.65 -12.10
C VAL A 146 14.26 -0.28 -11.92
N VAL A 147 13.81 0.52 -10.92
CA VAL A 147 14.48 1.78 -10.55
C VAL A 147 15.93 1.53 -10.14
N LEU A 148 16.19 0.51 -9.31
CA LEU A 148 17.56 0.18 -8.92
C LEU A 148 18.42 -0.28 -10.11
N ALA A 149 17.82 -0.93 -11.10
CA ALA A 149 18.51 -1.31 -12.33
C ALA A 149 18.87 -0.12 -13.23
N THR A 150 18.26 1.06 -13.05
CA THR A 150 18.66 2.29 -13.75
C THR A 150 19.90 2.95 -13.13
N VAL A 151 20.25 2.66 -11.88
CA VAL A 151 21.38 3.30 -11.18
C VAL A 151 22.71 3.10 -11.93
N PRO A 152 23.09 1.90 -12.38
CA PRO A 152 24.31 1.73 -13.18
C PRO A 152 24.32 2.53 -14.48
N LEU A 153 23.15 2.75 -15.09
CA LEU A 153 22.99 3.55 -16.30
C LEU A 153 23.23 5.04 -16.01
N THR A 154 22.73 5.55 -14.89
CA THR A 154 22.89 6.97 -14.51
C THR A 154 24.33 7.32 -14.12
N VAL A 155 25.07 6.36 -13.57
CA VAL A 155 26.51 6.52 -13.26
C VAL A 155 27.40 6.40 -14.50
N GLY A 156 26.81 6.05 -15.66
CA GLY A 156 27.55 5.94 -16.91
C GLY A 156 28.45 4.70 -16.99
N ALA A 157 28.17 3.64 -16.25
CA ALA A 157 28.90 2.40 -16.28
C ALA A 157 28.73 1.73 -17.65
N MET A 158 29.80 1.59 -18.40
CA MET A 158 29.76 1.00 -19.74
C MET A 158 29.29 -0.46 -19.71
N GLY A 159 28.41 -0.81 -20.66
CA GLY A 159 28.00 -2.20 -20.87
C GLY A 159 26.98 -2.71 -19.84
N THR A 160 26.32 -1.87 -19.02
CA THR A 160 25.37 -2.29 -17.98
C THR A 160 23.91 -2.34 -18.45
N GLN A 161 23.63 -1.99 -19.69
CA GLN A 161 22.28 -1.90 -20.24
C GLN A 161 21.52 -3.25 -20.20
N TRP A 162 22.24 -4.36 -20.35
CA TRP A 162 21.67 -5.70 -20.24
C TRP A 162 21.06 -5.98 -18.86
N ILE A 163 21.59 -5.36 -17.78
CA ILE A 163 21.05 -5.52 -16.43
C ILE A 163 19.65 -4.91 -16.36
N PHE A 164 19.48 -3.71 -16.92
CA PHE A 164 18.18 -3.05 -17.00
C PHE A 164 17.19 -3.89 -17.82
N ASP A 165 17.58 -4.28 -19.05
CA ASP A 165 16.75 -5.07 -19.95
C ASP A 165 16.34 -6.41 -19.29
N LEU A 166 17.26 -7.08 -18.61
CA LEU A 166 17.02 -8.32 -17.86
C LEU A 166 16.00 -8.11 -16.72
N VAL A 167 16.17 -7.05 -15.90
CA VAL A 167 15.27 -6.77 -14.78
C VAL A 167 13.88 -6.40 -15.28
N VAL A 168 13.77 -5.65 -16.38
CA VAL A 168 12.47 -5.34 -17.00
C VAL A 168 11.75 -6.62 -17.42
N VAL A 169 12.44 -7.51 -18.17
CA VAL A 169 11.85 -8.79 -18.57
C VAL A 169 11.44 -9.63 -17.36
N LEU A 170 12.32 -9.71 -16.36
CA LEU A 170 12.06 -10.43 -15.13
C LEU A 170 10.79 -9.91 -14.42
N VAL A 171 10.65 -8.60 -14.24
CA VAL A 171 9.48 -7.99 -13.60
C VAL A 171 8.21 -8.26 -14.40
N VAL A 172 8.24 -8.08 -15.72
CA VAL A 172 7.09 -8.33 -16.59
C VAL A 172 6.64 -9.79 -16.53
N VAL A 173 7.56 -10.73 -16.78
CA VAL A 173 7.26 -12.17 -16.82
C VAL A 173 6.70 -12.64 -15.47
N TYR A 174 7.34 -12.26 -14.37
CA TYR A 174 6.90 -12.70 -13.04
C TYR A 174 5.62 -12.04 -12.59
N THR A 175 5.39 -10.77 -12.93
CA THR A 175 4.11 -10.12 -12.64
C THR A 175 2.96 -10.81 -13.41
N LEU A 176 3.16 -11.14 -14.68
CA LEU A 176 2.16 -11.85 -15.50
C LEU A 176 1.87 -13.25 -14.97
N VAL A 177 2.84 -13.92 -14.35
CA VAL A 177 2.63 -15.27 -13.77
C VAL A 177 2.06 -15.18 -12.37
N GLN A 178 2.62 -14.34 -11.51
CA GLN A 178 2.25 -14.28 -10.08
C GLN A 178 0.91 -13.59 -9.84
N ALA A 179 0.61 -12.47 -10.53
CA ALA A 179 -0.61 -11.72 -10.27
C ALA A 179 -1.91 -12.54 -10.49
N PRO A 180 -2.09 -13.24 -11.62
CA PRO A 180 -3.29 -14.05 -11.82
C PRO A 180 -3.35 -15.30 -10.91
N THR A 181 -2.18 -15.86 -10.57
CA THR A 181 -2.11 -17.08 -9.73
C THR A 181 -2.23 -16.83 -8.25
N LEU A 182 -2.09 -15.58 -7.81
CA LEU A 182 -2.10 -15.21 -6.39
C LEU A 182 -3.38 -15.67 -5.67
N ALA A 183 -4.54 -15.33 -6.22
CA ALA A 183 -5.82 -15.71 -5.63
C ALA A 183 -6.06 -17.25 -5.63
N TRP A 184 -5.55 -17.94 -6.64
CA TRP A 184 -5.63 -19.39 -6.72
C TRP A 184 -4.74 -20.06 -5.64
N VAL A 185 -3.49 -19.58 -5.48
CA VAL A 185 -2.56 -20.07 -4.45
C VAL A 185 -3.12 -19.81 -3.05
N ALA A 186 -3.64 -18.60 -2.78
CA ALA A 186 -4.27 -18.24 -1.51
C ALA A 186 -5.40 -19.21 -1.13
N ARG A 187 -6.31 -19.47 -2.08
CA ARG A 187 -7.41 -20.44 -1.89
C ARG A 187 -6.91 -21.86 -1.67
N ARG A 188 -5.90 -22.29 -2.43
CA ARG A 188 -5.33 -23.64 -2.32
C ARG A 188 -4.65 -23.90 -0.98
N LEU A 189 -4.01 -22.88 -0.41
CA LEU A 189 -3.35 -22.95 0.90
C LEU A 189 -4.33 -22.74 2.07
N GLY A 190 -5.55 -22.27 1.80
CA GLY A 190 -6.54 -21.97 2.82
C GLY A 190 -6.17 -20.77 3.69
N VAL A 191 -5.38 -19.81 3.12
CA VAL A 191 -4.98 -18.54 3.76
C VAL A 191 -5.91 -17.38 3.38
N VAL A 192 -6.95 -17.68 2.59
CA VAL A 192 -8.03 -16.71 2.38
C VAL A 192 -8.79 -16.64 3.68
N GLU A 193 -8.63 -15.55 4.41
CA GLU A 193 -9.58 -15.22 5.44
C GLU A 193 -10.93 -15.05 4.73
N SER A 194 -11.86 -15.97 5.00
CA SER A 194 -13.24 -15.70 4.66
C SER A 194 -13.52 -14.40 5.38
N VAL A 195 -13.67 -13.30 4.62
CA VAL A 195 -14.27 -12.08 5.14
C VAL A 195 -15.56 -12.56 5.77
N SER A 196 -15.51 -12.80 7.06
CA SER A 196 -16.66 -13.10 7.87
C SER A 196 -17.59 -11.95 7.52
N GLN A 197 -18.75 -12.23 6.95
CA GLN A 197 -19.75 -11.21 6.52
C GLN A 197 -20.18 -10.30 7.69
N THR A 198 -19.51 -10.44 8.80
CA THR A 198 -19.59 -9.59 10.00
C THR A 198 -18.64 -8.38 9.93
N SER A 199 -17.72 -8.29 8.94
CA SER A 199 -16.97 -7.05 8.72
C SER A 199 -17.91 -6.03 8.07
N ILE A 200 -18.45 -5.19 8.91
CA ILE A 200 -19.12 -3.96 8.53
C ILE A 200 -18.07 -3.14 7.77
N GLU A 201 -18.27 -2.97 6.48
CA GLU A 201 -17.42 -2.11 5.66
C GLU A 201 -17.73 -0.67 6.08
N VAL A 202 -16.86 -0.13 6.93
CA VAL A 202 -17.02 1.21 7.51
C VAL A 202 -16.18 2.16 6.68
N GLU A 203 -16.83 2.90 5.80
CA GLU A 203 -16.24 4.01 5.09
C GLU A 203 -16.47 5.29 5.91
N THR A 204 -15.40 5.85 6.48
CA THR A 204 -15.48 7.08 7.26
C THR A 204 -15.12 8.27 6.38
N THR A 205 -16.09 9.16 6.17
CA THR A 205 -15.84 10.45 5.54
C THR A 205 -15.82 11.52 6.64
N PRO A 206 -14.66 12.14 6.94
CA PRO A 206 -14.59 13.18 7.97
C PRO A 206 -15.35 14.43 7.53
N LEU A 207 -16.28 14.87 8.35
CA LEU A 207 -16.98 16.15 8.21
C LEU A 207 -16.21 17.20 9.02
N GLU A 208 -15.29 17.90 8.39
CA GLU A 208 -14.33 18.81 9.05
C GLU A 208 -15.03 19.99 9.76
N GLU A 209 -16.19 20.44 9.28
CA GLU A 209 -16.91 21.59 9.85
C GLU A 209 -17.73 21.24 11.09
N LEU A 210 -18.08 19.96 11.33
CA LEU A 210 -18.99 19.55 12.39
C LEU A 210 -18.33 18.81 13.57
N ASN A 211 -17.00 18.60 13.56
CA ASN A 211 -16.32 17.70 14.51
C ASN A 211 -16.98 16.31 14.61
N ALA A 212 -17.56 15.83 13.52
CA ALA A 212 -18.26 14.57 13.41
C ALA A 212 -17.71 13.74 12.24
N ASP A 213 -17.67 12.45 12.41
CA ASP A 213 -17.32 11.51 11.34
C ASP A 213 -18.60 10.91 10.77
N LEU A 214 -18.78 10.97 9.45
CA LEU A 214 -19.83 10.23 8.77
C LEU A 214 -19.37 8.80 8.54
N MET A 215 -20.09 7.86 9.13
CA MET A 215 -19.79 6.42 9.01
C MET A 215 -20.84 5.76 8.14
N SER A 216 -20.45 5.18 7.01
CA SER A 216 -21.32 4.36 6.19
C SER A 216 -21.18 2.90 6.60
N VAL A 217 -22.32 2.26 6.91
CA VAL A 217 -22.40 0.87 7.35
C VAL A 217 -23.21 0.08 6.34
N SER A 218 -22.57 -0.84 5.61
CA SER A 218 -23.26 -1.74 4.69
C SER A 218 -23.69 -3.01 5.41
N ILE A 219 -25.01 -3.28 5.42
CA ILE A 219 -25.60 -4.44 6.06
C ILE A 219 -25.96 -5.47 5.00
N GLY A 220 -25.21 -6.57 4.95
CA GLY A 220 -25.50 -7.69 4.05
C GLY A 220 -26.71 -8.51 4.50
N PRO A 221 -27.31 -9.32 3.60
CA PRO A 221 -28.51 -10.14 3.91
C PRO A 221 -28.29 -11.18 5.01
N GLU A 222 -27.05 -11.62 5.22
CA GLU A 222 -26.66 -12.58 6.27
C GLU A 222 -26.25 -11.92 7.60
N SER A 223 -26.27 -10.57 7.67
CA SER A 223 -25.89 -9.83 8.87
C SER A 223 -26.95 -10.00 9.97
N ARG A 224 -26.50 -10.12 11.22
CA ARG A 224 -27.42 -10.10 12.40
C ARG A 224 -28.17 -8.77 12.57
N LEU A 225 -27.75 -7.73 11.88
CA LEU A 225 -28.43 -6.44 11.83
C LEU A 225 -29.49 -6.37 10.73
N HIS A 226 -29.62 -7.41 9.91
CA HIS A 226 -30.65 -7.46 8.88
C HIS A 226 -32.03 -7.64 9.52
N GLY A 227 -32.93 -6.71 9.27
CA GLY A 227 -34.28 -6.71 9.84
C GLY A 227 -34.41 -6.12 11.25
N VAL A 228 -33.32 -5.67 11.86
CA VAL A 228 -33.33 -4.95 13.14
C VAL A 228 -33.85 -3.53 12.94
N GLU A 229 -34.73 -3.05 13.80
CA GLU A 229 -35.22 -1.68 13.73
C GLU A 229 -34.19 -0.70 14.27
N ILE A 230 -34.20 0.55 13.74
CA ILE A 230 -33.14 1.54 14.03
C ILE A 230 -33.07 1.88 15.53
N PHE A 231 -34.21 1.90 16.22
CA PHE A 231 -34.26 2.20 17.65
C PHE A 231 -33.73 1.06 18.54
N GLU A 232 -33.62 -0.16 18.01
CA GLU A 232 -32.99 -1.29 18.70
C GLU A 232 -31.45 -1.30 18.56
N LEU A 233 -30.91 -0.48 17.66
CA LEU A 233 -29.45 -0.35 17.48
C LEU A 233 -28.88 0.37 18.70
N ARG A 234 -27.99 -0.33 19.41
CA ARG A 234 -27.20 0.27 20.49
C ARG A 234 -26.07 1.11 19.91
N LEU A 235 -26.39 2.35 19.58
CA LEU A 235 -25.39 3.29 19.07
C LEU A 235 -24.56 3.86 20.24
N PRO A 236 -23.28 4.20 19.99
CA PRO A 236 -22.44 4.90 20.96
C PRO A 236 -23.05 6.25 21.33
N PRO A 237 -22.77 6.78 22.55
CA PRO A 237 -23.22 8.11 22.93
C PRO A 237 -22.77 9.18 21.92
N GLY A 238 -23.71 9.98 21.43
CA GLY A 238 -23.46 11.02 20.43
C GLY A 238 -23.54 10.56 18.96
N ALA A 239 -23.78 9.28 18.69
CA ALA A 239 -24.03 8.79 17.35
C ALA A 239 -25.53 8.81 17.01
N ALA A 240 -25.85 9.19 15.77
CA ALA A 240 -27.22 9.19 15.25
C ALA A 240 -27.23 8.62 13.81
N VAL A 241 -28.31 7.90 13.47
CA VAL A 241 -28.52 7.46 12.08
C VAL A 241 -29.14 8.63 11.31
N THR A 242 -28.45 9.14 10.33
CA THR A 242 -28.90 10.27 9.51
C THR A 242 -29.56 9.83 8.21
N LEU A 243 -29.16 8.69 7.67
CA LEU A 243 -29.61 8.22 6.37
C LEU A 243 -29.65 6.70 6.32
N VAL A 244 -30.70 6.12 5.75
CA VAL A 244 -30.76 4.70 5.41
C VAL A 244 -31.04 4.57 3.92
N VAL A 245 -30.21 3.80 3.21
CA VAL A 245 -30.37 3.51 1.78
C VAL A 245 -30.78 2.05 1.63
N ARG A 246 -31.91 1.78 0.99
CA ARG A 246 -32.37 0.43 0.63
C ARG A 246 -32.47 0.31 -0.89
N GLY A 247 -31.53 -0.43 -1.49
CA GLY A 247 -31.48 -0.56 -2.94
C GLY A 247 -31.25 0.80 -3.60
N SER A 248 -32.21 1.28 -4.39
CA SER A 248 -32.17 2.61 -5.04
C SER A 248 -32.95 3.70 -4.29
N GLU A 249 -33.62 3.36 -3.18
CA GLU A 249 -34.41 4.30 -2.41
C GLU A 249 -33.62 4.80 -1.19
N THR A 250 -33.65 6.11 -1.00
CA THR A 250 -33.00 6.79 0.12
C THR A 250 -34.06 7.31 1.08
N VAL A 251 -34.03 6.88 2.33
CA VAL A 251 -34.93 7.36 3.39
C VAL A 251 -34.11 8.19 4.38
N SER A 252 -34.37 9.49 4.44
CA SER A 252 -33.77 10.39 5.43
C SER A 252 -34.57 10.35 6.73
N TYR A 253 -33.87 10.12 7.85
CA TYR A 253 -34.48 10.07 9.19
C TYR A 253 -34.24 11.35 10.00
N THR A 254 -34.08 12.49 9.34
CA THR A 254 -33.75 13.76 10.00
C THR A 254 -34.92 14.35 10.83
N ASN A 255 -36.10 13.74 10.87
CA ASN A 255 -37.28 14.24 11.57
C ASN A 255 -38.05 13.13 12.31
N MET A 256 -37.45 12.52 13.34
CA MET A 256 -38.22 11.87 14.39
C MET A 256 -37.68 12.35 15.74
N THR A 257 -38.26 13.45 16.21
CA THR A 257 -38.28 13.88 17.61
C THR A 257 -39.22 13.00 18.41
#